data_6f7aed64c59fbe358830a0645f7ba2e0
#
_entry.id   6f7aed64c59fbe358830a0645f7ba2e0
#
_cell.length_a   1.000
_cell.length_b   1.000
_cell.length_c   1.000
_cell.angle_alpha   90.00
_cell.angle_beta   90.00
_cell.angle_gamma   90.00
#
_symmetry.space_group_name_H-M   'P 1'
#
loop_
_entity.id
_entity.type
_entity.pdbx_description
1 polymer ?
#
loop_
_entity_poly.entity_id
_entity_poly.type
_entity_poly.pdbx_seq_one_letter_code
_entity_poly.pdbx_strand_id
1 'polypeptide(L)'
;MSNTAAPVASEPVKQFSVFIENRVGRLSDLVGLLAKHNVHIMAMTTIDQTDTALDRIIVDDPDRARELMAANNFFFTECDVLAVEFSDESRLQAVLAALVTVEVNIHYTYAFLVRPKGRSALALSVEDNDLAASALNTSGFKVLSQRDISR
;
A
#
# COMPACT_ATOMS: atom_id res chain seq x y z
N MET A 1 15.42 -27.17 -9.27
CA MET A 1 15.39 -26.60 -9.25
C MET A 1 15.18 -25.76 -9.07
N SER A 2 15.15 -25.53 -8.97
CA SER A 2 14.98 -24.82 -8.81
C SER A 2 14.81 -23.96 -8.49
N ASN A 3 14.77 -23.68 -8.27
CA ASN A 3 14.55 -22.93 -7.98
C ASN A 3 14.29 -22.14 -7.79
N THR A 4 14.21 -22.13 -7.79
CA THR A 4 13.90 -21.44 -7.76
C THR A 4 13.65 -20.60 -7.44
N ALA A 5 13.56 -20.49 -7.20
CA ALA A 5 13.31 -19.71 -6.82
C ALA A 5 13.05 -18.69 -6.91
N ALA A 6 13.13 -18.25 -7.12
CA ALA A 6 12.86 -17.33 -7.18
C ALA A 6 12.16 -16.34 -6.83
N PRO A 7 11.31 -16.38 -6.70
CA PRO A 7 10.30 -15.48 -6.42
C PRO A 7 10.72 -14.46 -5.51
N VAL A 8 11.63 -14.71 -4.94
CA VAL A 8 12.12 -13.80 -4.17
C VAL A 8 12.24 -12.53 -4.78
N ALA A 9 12.21 -12.50 -6.00
CA ALA A 9 12.38 -11.30 -6.71
C ALA A 9 11.25 -10.31 -6.52
N SER A 10 10.20 -10.71 -5.91
CA SER A 10 9.06 -9.81 -5.72
C SER A 10 9.37 -8.74 -4.70
N GLU A 11 9.35 -7.51 -5.13
CA GLU A 11 9.51 -6.39 -4.22
C GLU A 11 8.21 -6.14 -3.48
N PRO A 12 8.27 -5.89 -2.17
CA PRO A 12 7.10 -5.51 -1.40
C PRO A 12 6.52 -4.20 -1.89
N VAL A 13 5.24 -4.00 -1.67
CA VAL A 13 4.59 -2.73 -1.99
C VAL A 13 5.10 -1.66 -1.04
N LYS A 14 5.48 -0.52 -1.60
CA LYS A 14 5.97 0.62 -0.81
C LYS A 14 4.82 1.53 -0.44
N GLN A 15 4.79 1.91 0.83
CA GLN A 15 3.86 2.91 1.32
C GLN A 15 4.65 4.13 1.77
N PHE A 16 4.19 5.29 1.36
CA PHE A 16 4.71 6.54 1.89
C PHE A 16 3.73 7.05 2.94
N SER A 17 4.27 7.45 4.09
CA SER A 17 3.50 8.16 5.11
C SER A 17 3.95 9.60 5.06
N VAL A 18 3.10 10.47 4.52
CA VAL A 18 3.42 11.87 4.27
C VAL A 18 2.81 12.74 5.37
N PHE A 19 3.65 13.57 5.98
CA PHE A 19 3.20 14.49 7.03
C PHE A 19 2.63 15.72 6.35
N ILE A 20 1.34 15.95 6.56
CA ILE A 20 0.62 17.07 5.94
C ILE A 20 0.37 18.14 7.01
N GLU A 21 0.87 19.36 6.76
CA GLU A 21 0.60 20.46 7.65
C GLU A 21 -0.89 20.73 7.68
N ASN A 22 -1.40 21.12 8.85
CA ASN A 22 -2.82 21.45 9.00
C ASN A 22 -3.10 22.81 8.37
N ARG A 23 -3.07 22.83 7.05
CA ARG A 23 -3.20 24.03 6.24
C ARG A 23 -4.07 23.70 5.03
N VAL A 24 -5.03 24.58 4.76
CA VAL A 24 -5.93 24.40 3.62
C VAL A 24 -5.14 24.23 2.33
N GLY A 25 -5.48 23.23 1.58
CA GLY A 25 -4.88 22.97 0.27
C GLY A 25 -3.61 22.14 0.26
N ARG A 26 -3.02 21.84 1.41
CA ARG A 26 -1.75 21.12 1.43
C ARG A 26 -1.88 19.68 0.91
N LEU A 27 -2.97 18.99 1.25
CA LEU A 27 -3.24 17.65 0.72
C LEU A 27 -3.48 17.71 -0.79
N SER A 28 -4.23 18.71 -1.23
CA SER A 28 -4.48 18.93 -2.66
C SER A 28 -3.17 19.20 -3.40
N ASP A 29 -2.24 19.92 -2.78
CA ASP A 29 -0.93 20.19 -3.36
C ASP A 29 -0.16 18.89 -3.60
N LEU A 30 -0.20 17.98 -2.64
CA LEU A 30 0.47 16.68 -2.77
C LEU A 30 -0.12 15.87 -3.92
N VAL A 31 -1.45 15.76 -3.93
CA VAL A 31 -2.14 14.98 -4.96
C VAL A 31 -1.90 15.59 -6.34
N GLY A 32 -1.97 16.92 -6.43
CA GLY A 32 -1.73 17.63 -7.69
C GLY A 32 -0.30 17.50 -8.18
N LEU A 33 0.67 17.53 -7.28
CA LEU A 33 2.07 17.35 -7.63
C LEU A 33 2.31 15.99 -8.30
N LEU A 34 1.78 14.93 -7.70
CA LEU A 34 1.95 13.59 -8.25
C LEU A 34 1.22 13.43 -9.58
N ALA A 35 -0.01 13.91 -9.65
CA ALA A 35 -0.82 13.84 -10.87
C ALA A 35 -0.16 14.57 -12.04
N LYS A 36 0.40 15.75 -11.76
CA LYS A 36 1.05 16.55 -12.78
C LYS A 36 2.24 15.83 -13.42
N HIS A 37 2.91 14.98 -12.68
CA HIS A 37 4.07 14.23 -13.15
C HIS A 37 3.73 12.78 -13.50
N ASN A 38 2.45 12.50 -13.70
CA ASN A 38 1.96 11.20 -14.14
C ASN A 38 2.27 10.07 -13.14
N VAL A 39 2.33 10.39 -11.86
CA VAL A 39 2.40 9.39 -10.80
C VAL A 39 0.98 9.18 -10.27
N HIS A 40 0.51 7.94 -10.33
CA HIS A 40 -0.86 7.61 -9.95
C HIS A 40 -0.91 7.12 -8.51
N ILE A 41 -1.85 7.67 -7.76
CA ILE A 41 -2.12 7.21 -6.40
C ILE A 41 -3.05 6.01 -6.50
N MET A 42 -2.56 4.86 -6.11
CA MET A 42 -3.28 3.60 -6.20
C MET A 42 -4.13 3.35 -4.96
N ALA A 43 -3.68 3.84 -3.82
CA ALA A 43 -4.40 3.73 -2.56
C ALA A 43 -4.02 4.91 -1.67
N MET A 44 -4.95 5.37 -0.85
CA MET A 44 -4.72 6.49 0.04
C MET A 44 -5.63 6.43 1.25
N THR A 45 -5.09 6.80 2.40
CA THR A 45 -5.87 7.04 3.60
C THR A 45 -5.25 8.20 4.38
N THR A 46 -6.08 9.04 4.94
CA THR A 46 -5.62 10.22 5.70
C THR A 46 -6.08 10.09 7.14
N ILE A 47 -5.15 10.30 8.06
CA ILE A 47 -5.42 10.22 9.49
C ILE A 47 -5.15 11.60 10.09
N ASP A 48 -6.14 12.11 10.81
CA ASP A 48 -6.01 13.36 11.50
C ASP A 48 -5.19 13.19 12.78
N GLN A 49 -4.24 14.08 12.99
CA GLN A 49 -3.46 14.15 14.21
C GLN A 49 -3.62 15.55 14.76
N THR A 50 -3.21 15.80 16.00
CA THR A 50 -3.49 17.07 16.69
C THR A 50 -3.19 18.33 15.87
N ASP A 51 -2.01 18.45 15.34
CA ASP A 51 -1.60 19.63 14.58
C ASP A 51 -1.30 19.35 13.11
N THR A 52 -1.35 18.10 12.72
CA THR A 52 -1.00 17.68 11.35
C THR A 52 -1.94 16.58 10.92
N ALA A 53 -1.84 16.18 9.67
CA ALA A 53 -2.47 14.97 9.19
C ALA A 53 -1.36 14.06 8.69
N LEU A 54 -1.63 12.77 8.71
CA LEU A 54 -0.74 11.79 8.14
C LEU A 54 -1.46 11.17 6.94
N ASP A 55 -0.87 11.33 5.77
CA ASP A 55 -1.44 10.79 4.55
C ASP A 55 -0.62 9.58 4.10
N ARG A 56 -1.24 8.41 4.09
CA ARG A 56 -0.58 7.19 3.64
C ARG A 56 -0.97 6.95 2.19
N ILE A 57 0.03 6.81 1.33
CA ILE A 57 -0.22 6.59 -0.09
C ILE A 57 0.59 5.42 -0.62
N ILE A 58 0.00 4.74 -1.60
CA ILE A 58 0.67 3.74 -2.42
C ILE A 58 0.55 4.24 -3.85
N VAL A 59 1.66 4.29 -4.55
CA VAL A 59 1.71 4.86 -5.90
C VAL A 59 2.23 3.83 -6.90
N ASP A 60 2.01 4.10 -8.19
CA ASP A 60 2.49 3.23 -9.25
C ASP A 60 3.96 3.43 -9.60
N ASP A 61 4.56 4.53 -9.17
CA ASP A 61 5.97 4.83 -9.41
C ASP A 61 6.61 5.41 -8.15
N PRO A 62 7.01 4.56 -7.20
CA PRO A 62 7.55 5.04 -5.93
C PRO A 62 8.85 5.82 -6.06
N ASP A 63 9.72 5.48 -7.00
CA ASP A 63 10.97 6.21 -7.17
C ASP A 63 10.71 7.65 -7.58
N ARG A 64 9.81 7.84 -8.53
CA ARG A 64 9.44 9.17 -9.00
C ARG A 64 8.73 9.96 -7.91
N ALA A 65 7.83 9.33 -7.17
CA ALA A 65 7.13 9.98 -6.06
C ALA A 65 8.10 10.47 -5.00
N ARG A 66 9.08 9.65 -4.67
CA ARG A 66 10.10 10.00 -3.67
C ARG A 66 10.85 11.25 -4.09
N GLU A 67 11.30 11.31 -5.34
CA GLU A 67 12.01 12.47 -5.88
C GLU A 67 11.15 13.73 -5.83
N LEU A 68 9.90 13.62 -6.26
CA LEU A 68 8.99 14.75 -6.32
C LEU A 68 8.67 15.30 -4.94
N MET A 69 8.39 14.43 -4.00
CA MET A 69 8.07 14.85 -2.64
C MET A 69 9.25 15.50 -1.97
N ALA A 70 10.44 14.94 -2.13
CA ALA A 70 11.66 15.51 -1.54
C ALA A 70 11.95 16.89 -2.14
N ALA A 71 11.81 17.03 -3.46
CA ALA A 71 12.09 18.29 -4.14
C ALA A 71 11.08 19.39 -3.80
N ASN A 72 9.91 19.03 -3.30
CA ASN A 72 8.83 19.97 -3.01
C ASN A 72 8.53 20.10 -1.51
N ASN A 73 9.50 19.74 -0.70
CA ASN A 73 9.45 19.95 0.76
C ASN A 73 8.34 19.21 1.49
N PHE A 74 8.01 18.02 1.02
CA PHE A 74 7.13 17.14 1.79
C PHE A 74 7.99 16.24 2.66
N PHE A 75 7.64 16.11 3.93
CA PHE A 75 8.29 15.19 4.83
C PHE A 75 7.53 13.87 4.77
N PHE A 76 8.25 12.77 4.62
CA PHE A 76 7.64 11.47 4.53
C PHE A 76 8.56 10.37 5.04
N THR A 77 7.96 9.25 5.39
CA THR A 77 8.70 8.01 5.68
C THR A 77 8.18 6.93 4.73
N GLU A 78 8.96 5.88 4.56
CA GLU A 78 8.59 4.75 3.71
C GLU A 78 8.57 3.48 4.53
N CYS A 79 7.67 2.58 4.21
CA CYS A 79 7.68 1.24 4.76
C CYS A 79 7.07 0.27 3.77
N ASP A 80 7.33 -1.01 4.01
CA ASP A 80 6.74 -2.07 3.21
C ASP A 80 5.39 -2.42 3.81
N VAL A 81 4.38 -2.60 2.97
CA VAL A 81 3.06 -3.05 3.39
C VAL A 81 2.64 -4.20 2.49
N LEU A 82 1.64 -4.94 2.93
CA LEU A 82 1.05 -5.96 2.08
C LEU A 82 -0.10 -5.37 1.29
N ALA A 83 -0.25 -5.83 0.06
CA ALA A 83 -1.42 -5.56 -0.75
C ALA A 83 -1.97 -6.90 -1.15
N VAL A 84 -3.20 -7.21 -0.79
CA VAL A 84 -3.82 -8.48 -1.09
C VAL A 84 -4.97 -8.27 -2.07
N GLU A 85 -5.01 -9.14 -3.08
CA GLU A 85 -6.04 -9.11 -4.11
C GLU A 85 -7.10 -10.15 -3.80
N PHE A 86 -8.35 -9.81 -4.06
CA PHE A 86 -9.48 -10.74 -3.93
C PHE A 86 -10.58 -10.36 -4.90
N SER A 87 -11.51 -11.29 -5.16
CA SER A 87 -12.49 -11.10 -6.23
C SER A 87 -13.44 -9.93 -5.99
N ASP A 88 -13.97 -9.85 -4.78
CA ASP A 88 -14.91 -8.79 -4.40
C ASP A 88 -15.03 -8.74 -2.88
N GLU A 89 -15.84 -7.80 -2.38
CA GLU A 89 -15.95 -7.56 -0.94
C GLU A 89 -16.50 -8.77 -0.14
N SER A 90 -17.15 -9.71 -0.81
CA SER A 90 -17.66 -10.89 -0.11
C SER A 90 -16.54 -11.79 0.40
N ARG A 91 -15.32 -11.64 -0.12
CA ARG A 91 -14.16 -12.41 0.30
C ARG A 91 -13.36 -11.74 1.43
N LEU A 92 -13.75 -10.56 1.85
CA LEU A 92 -13.00 -9.80 2.85
C LEU A 92 -12.83 -10.57 4.16
N GLN A 93 -13.89 -11.20 4.63
CA GLN A 93 -13.81 -11.96 5.87
C GLN A 93 -12.81 -13.12 5.78
N ALA A 94 -12.75 -13.79 4.63
CA ALA A 94 -11.80 -14.87 4.42
C ALA A 94 -10.36 -14.38 4.42
N VAL A 95 -10.12 -13.19 3.88
CA VAL A 95 -8.80 -12.55 3.92
C VAL A 95 -8.38 -12.33 5.37
N LEU A 96 -9.25 -11.74 6.16
CA LEU A 96 -8.94 -11.46 7.56
C LEU A 96 -8.82 -12.75 8.38
N ALA A 97 -9.64 -13.75 8.10
CA ALA A 97 -9.58 -15.02 8.78
C ALA A 97 -8.25 -15.75 8.57
N ALA A 98 -7.66 -15.60 7.38
CA ALA A 98 -6.36 -16.19 7.10
C ALA A 98 -5.28 -15.66 8.06
N LEU A 99 -5.36 -14.38 8.40
CA LEU A 99 -4.42 -13.76 9.33
C LEU A 99 -4.67 -14.17 10.78
N VAL A 100 -5.92 -14.41 11.14
CA VAL A 100 -6.27 -14.89 12.46
C VAL A 100 -5.65 -16.26 12.73
N THR A 101 -5.61 -17.13 11.72
CA THR A 101 -5.05 -18.47 11.90
C THR A 101 -3.58 -18.48 12.30
N VAL A 102 -2.84 -17.44 11.92
CA VAL A 102 -1.41 -17.32 12.27
C VAL A 102 -1.18 -16.25 13.33
N GLU A 103 -2.26 -15.73 13.91
CA GLU A 103 -2.23 -14.77 15.01
C GLU A 103 -1.41 -13.52 14.72
N VAL A 104 -1.46 -13.04 13.50
CA VAL A 104 -0.78 -11.80 13.10
C VAL A 104 -1.68 -10.62 13.40
N ASN A 105 -1.18 -9.65 14.14
CA ASN A 105 -1.88 -8.40 14.40
C ASN A 105 -1.92 -7.53 13.18
N ILE A 106 -3.08 -6.94 12.94
CA ILE A 106 -3.27 -5.95 11.88
C ILE A 106 -3.27 -4.58 12.54
N HIS A 107 -2.38 -3.70 12.10
CA HIS A 107 -2.30 -2.34 12.63
C HIS A 107 -3.35 -1.45 11.97
N TYR A 108 -3.49 -1.55 10.66
CA TYR A 108 -4.51 -0.81 9.91
C TYR A 108 -4.65 -1.39 8.51
N THR A 109 -5.77 -1.04 7.88
CA THR A 109 -6.07 -1.45 6.51
C THR A 109 -6.67 -0.26 5.76
N TYR A 110 -6.51 -0.24 4.45
CA TYR A 110 -7.26 0.68 3.59
C TYR A 110 -7.37 0.11 2.18
N ALA A 111 -8.45 0.48 1.51
CA ALA A 111 -8.76 -0.07 0.20
C ALA A 111 -8.00 0.66 -0.91
N PHE A 112 -7.74 -0.02 -2.00
CA PHE A 112 -7.19 0.59 -3.20
C PHE A 112 -8.27 1.40 -3.91
N LEU A 113 -7.86 2.54 -4.45
CA LEU A 113 -8.72 3.40 -5.26
C LEU A 113 -8.83 2.84 -6.68
N VAL A 114 -7.72 2.30 -7.17
CA VAL A 114 -7.64 1.70 -8.49
C VAL A 114 -7.69 0.19 -8.30
N ARG A 115 -8.56 -0.48 -9.03
CA ARG A 115 -8.70 -1.94 -8.96
C ARG A 115 -7.81 -2.58 -10.02
N PRO A 116 -6.64 -3.10 -9.63
CA PRO A 116 -5.77 -3.76 -10.60
C PRO A 116 -6.54 -4.90 -11.28
N LYS A 117 -6.62 -4.87 -12.60
CA LYS A 117 -7.32 -5.91 -13.38
C LYS A 117 -8.78 -6.11 -12.96
N GLY A 118 -9.41 -5.06 -12.43
CA GLY A 118 -10.81 -5.11 -12.03
C GLY A 118 -11.08 -5.87 -10.73
N ARG A 119 -10.06 -6.31 -10.03
CA ARG A 119 -10.20 -7.04 -8.77
C ARG A 119 -10.03 -6.08 -7.59
N SER A 120 -10.66 -6.43 -6.48
CA SER A 120 -10.51 -5.63 -5.26
C SER A 120 -9.13 -5.83 -4.67
N ALA A 121 -8.61 -4.83 -4.00
CA ALA A 121 -7.33 -4.92 -3.30
C ALA A 121 -7.37 -4.12 -2.01
N LEU A 122 -6.67 -4.64 -1.00
CA LEU A 122 -6.62 -4.05 0.32
C LEU A 122 -5.16 -3.92 0.74
N ALA A 123 -4.79 -2.74 1.21
CA ALA A 123 -3.49 -2.55 1.83
C ALA A 123 -3.58 -2.94 3.30
N LEU A 124 -2.57 -3.66 3.78
CA LEU A 124 -2.50 -4.15 5.15
C LEU A 124 -1.17 -3.78 5.77
N SER A 125 -1.21 -3.09 6.89
CA SER A 125 -0.04 -2.94 7.73
C SER A 125 -0.18 -3.94 8.86
N VAL A 126 0.76 -4.87 8.94
CA VAL A 126 0.71 -5.98 9.88
C VAL A 126 2.00 -6.08 10.66
N GLU A 127 1.94 -6.81 11.75
CA GLU A 127 3.07 -7.01 12.64
C GLU A 127 4.21 -7.82 11.99
N ASP A 128 3.87 -8.77 11.14
CA ASP A 128 4.84 -9.66 10.48
C ASP A 128 4.41 -9.88 9.03
N ASN A 129 5.06 -9.16 8.13
CA ASN A 129 4.71 -9.22 6.70
C ASN A 129 4.92 -10.62 6.10
N ASP A 130 6.01 -11.27 6.42
CA ASP A 130 6.33 -12.56 5.83
C ASP A 130 5.34 -13.64 6.26
N LEU A 131 5.02 -13.67 7.53
CA LEU A 131 4.06 -14.63 8.07
C LEU A 131 2.66 -14.38 7.49
N ALA A 132 2.26 -13.11 7.42
CA ALA A 132 0.97 -12.73 6.86
C ALA A 132 0.89 -13.09 5.38
N ALA A 133 1.92 -12.79 4.60
CA ALA A 133 1.96 -13.10 3.17
C ALA A 133 1.84 -14.61 2.93
N SER A 134 2.55 -15.39 3.72
CA SER A 134 2.50 -16.85 3.62
C SER A 134 1.10 -17.38 3.92
N ALA A 135 0.46 -16.88 4.97
CA ALA A 135 -0.89 -17.28 5.34
C ALA A 135 -1.91 -16.94 4.24
N LEU A 136 -1.79 -15.76 3.67
CA LEU A 136 -2.68 -15.32 2.60
C LEU A 136 -2.50 -16.19 1.34
N ASN A 137 -1.26 -16.45 0.96
CA ASN A 137 -0.97 -17.30 -0.19
C ASN A 137 -1.49 -18.72 0.03
N THR A 138 -1.29 -19.27 1.23
CA THR A 138 -1.78 -20.61 1.57
C THR A 138 -3.30 -20.69 1.48
N SER A 139 -3.98 -19.60 1.80
CA SER A 139 -5.44 -19.53 1.73
C SER A 139 -5.95 -19.21 0.32
N GLY A 140 -5.07 -19.13 -0.65
CA GLY A 140 -5.45 -18.93 -2.05
C GLY A 140 -5.56 -17.48 -2.49
N PHE A 141 -5.13 -16.52 -1.67
CA PHE A 141 -5.14 -15.12 -2.04
C PHE A 141 -3.80 -14.70 -2.63
N LYS A 142 -3.84 -13.79 -3.59
CA LYS A 142 -2.63 -13.27 -4.20
C LYS A 142 -2.16 -12.04 -3.42
N VAL A 143 -0.92 -12.09 -2.96
CA VAL A 143 -0.25 -10.93 -2.39
C VAL A 143 0.45 -10.22 -3.55
N LEU A 144 0.09 -8.96 -3.77
CA LEU A 144 0.62 -8.18 -4.88
C LEU A 144 2.01 -7.67 -4.55
N SER A 145 2.86 -7.61 -5.58
CA SER A 145 4.16 -6.96 -5.47
C SER A 145 4.04 -5.53 -5.97
N GLN A 146 5.06 -4.72 -5.71
CA GLN A 146 5.12 -3.37 -6.27
C GLN A 146 5.02 -3.43 -7.79
N ARG A 147 5.65 -4.42 -8.39
CA ARG A 147 5.61 -4.62 -9.84
C ARG A 147 4.20 -4.85 -10.37
N ASP A 148 3.38 -5.55 -9.60
CA ASP A 148 1.99 -5.83 -9.99
C ASP A 148 1.14 -4.56 -10.08
N ILE A 149 1.47 -3.53 -9.31
CA ILE A 149 0.73 -2.27 -9.32
C ILE A 149 1.42 -1.17 -10.12
N SER A 150 2.69 -1.30 -10.40
CA SER A 150 3.42 -0.34 -11.23
C SER A 150 3.11 -0.55 -12.71
N ARG A 151 3.32 0.48 -13.48
CA ARG A 151 3.08 0.41 -14.92
C ARG A 151 4.34 0.16 -15.70
#